data_12de009b5316a9bd98b5954b40a3c490
#
_entry.id   12de009b5316a9bd98b5954b40a3c490
#
_cell.length_a   1.000
_cell.length_b   1.000
_cell.length_c   1.000
_cell.angle_alpha   90.00
_cell.angle_beta   90.00
_cell.angle_gamma   90.00
#
_symmetry.space_group_name_H-M   'P 1'
#
loop_
_entity.id
_entity.type
_entity.pdbx_description
1 polymer ?
#
loop_
_entity_poly.entity_id
_entity_poly.type
_entity_poly.pdbx_seq_one_letter_code
_entity_poly.pdbx_strand_id
1 'polypeptide(L)'
;GPAQEKTINDLLIKNEKLNLFSFLQTTINIFDQSCISILKEVSEKKINVIAKEIFSNGRLTNANKEFHQNKIKELKSVASSMDLTLEQLSYLWVYQLPFVKICLTGASTIEQLDENLSCLEKIEFKLPSLENFSLSTQDYWDTRKKLNWN
;
A
#
# COMPACT_ATOMS: atom_id res chain seq x y z
N GLY A 1 -8.64 -8.39 -3.86
CA GLY A 1 -8.44 -9.62 -4.64
C GLY A 1 -7.89 -9.33 -6.02
N PRO A 2 -7.51 -10.33 -6.83
CA PRO A 2 -6.87 -10.11 -8.13
C PRO A 2 -7.72 -9.34 -9.16
N ALA A 3 -9.01 -9.21 -8.91
CA ALA A 3 -9.94 -8.45 -9.76
C ALA A 3 -10.31 -7.08 -9.15
N GLN A 4 -9.52 -6.54 -8.21
CA GLN A 4 -9.92 -5.33 -7.49
C GLN A 4 -10.07 -4.11 -8.40
N GLU A 5 -9.21 -3.92 -9.39
CA GLU A 5 -9.33 -2.82 -10.35
C GLU A 5 -10.67 -2.87 -11.10
N LYS A 6 -11.04 -4.05 -11.64
CA LYS A 6 -12.34 -4.24 -12.30
C LYS A 6 -13.49 -3.97 -11.35
N THR A 7 -13.42 -4.46 -10.12
CA THR A 7 -14.46 -4.25 -9.11
C THR A 7 -14.63 -2.76 -8.80
N ILE A 8 -13.53 -2.02 -8.68
CA ILE A 8 -13.57 -0.58 -8.45
C ILE A 8 -14.24 0.14 -9.62
N ASN A 9 -13.88 -0.21 -10.85
CA ASN A 9 -14.48 0.38 -12.04
C ASN A 9 -16.01 0.12 -12.10
N ASP A 10 -16.44 -1.11 -11.85
CA ASP A 10 -17.87 -1.46 -11.79
C ASP A 10 -18.60 -0.68 -10.68
N LEU A 11 -17.94 -0.44 -9.54
CA LEU A 11 -18.48 0.36 -8.44
C LEU A 11 -18.59 1.85 -8.82
N LEU A 12 -17.61 2.42 -9.51
CA LEU A 12 -17.66 3.81 -9.95
C LEU A 12 -18.84 4.05 -10.86
N ILE A 13 -19.08 3.19 -11.86
CA ILE A 13 -20.21 3.28 -12.77
C ILE A 13 -21.56 3.27 -12.03
N LYS A 14 -21.66 2.41 -11.01
CA LYS A 14 -22.88 2.34 -10.18
C LYS A 14 -23.03 3.57 -9.27
N ASN A 15 -21.93 4.06 -8.72
CA ASN A 15 -21.95 5.19 -7.79
C ASN A 15 -22.33 6.50 -8.48
N GLU A 16 -21.99 6.70 -9.74
CA GLU A 16 -22.42 7.88 -10.53
C GLU A 16 -23.94 8.09 -10.52
N LYS A 17 -24.69 6.98 -10.51
CA LYS A 17 -26.16 7.03 -10.53
C LYS A 17 -26.77 7.15 -9.15
N LEU A 18 -26.16 6.59 -8.13
CA LEU A 18 -26.77 6.34 -6.82
C LEU A 18 -26.11 7.07 -5.65
N ASN A 19 -24.88 7.60 -5.85
CA ASN A 19 -24.07 8.28 -4.82
C ASN A 19 -24.04 7.52 -3.48
N LEU A 20 -23.76 6.21 -3.54
CA LEU A 20 -23.86 5.32 -2.39
C LEU A 20 -22.61 5.29 -1.50
N PHE A 21 -21.44 5.64 -2.07
CA PHE A 21 -20.17 5.43 -1.40
C PHE A 21 -19.39 6.73 -1.24
N SER A 22 -18.98 7.02 -0.02
CA SER A 22 -18.07 8.13 0.31
C SER A 22 -16.64 7.65 0.56
N PHE A 23 -16.47 6.35 0.78
CA PHE A 23 -15.18 5.71 1.05
C PHE A 23 -15.03 4.42 0.28
N LEU A 24 -13.80 4.18 -0.19
CA LEU A 24 -13.37 2.94 -0.82
C LEU A 24 -12.15 2.40 -0.08
N GLN A 25 -12.26 1.18 0.45
CA GLN A 25 -11.12 0.47 1.03
C GLN A 25 -10.53 -0.51 0.04
N THR A 26 -9.22 -0.41 -0.21
CA THR A 26 -8.53 -1.26 -1.17
C THR A 26 -7.09 -1.57 -0.73
N THR A 27 -6.52 -2.64 -1.29
CA THR A 27 -5.10 -2.97 -1.09
C THR A 27 -4.23 -2.04 -1.92
N ILE A 28 -3.29 -1.37 -1.26
CA ILE A 28 -2.26 -0.53 -1.89
C ILE A 28 -0.97 -0.68 -1.11
N ASN A 29 0.10 -1.07 -1.77
CA ASN A 29 1.45 -1.12 -1.21
C ASN A 29 2.48 -1.16 -2.35
N ILE A 30 3.78 -1.11 -2.01
CA ILE A 30 4.87 -1.08 -2.99
C ILE A 30 4.83 -2.29 -3.95
N PHE A 31 4.35 -3.45 -3.48
CA PHE A 31 4.25 -4.65 -4.30
C PHE A 31 2.96 -4.74 -5.12
N ASP A 32 1.85 -4.13 -4.66
CA ASP A 32 0.59 -4.07 -5.40
C ASP A 32 0.20 -2.63 -5.71
N GLN A 33 0.58 -2.19 -6.89
CA GLN A 33 0.33 -0.86 -7.43
C GLN A 33 -0.74 -0.89 -8.54
N SER A 34 -1.38 -2.02 -8.74
CA SER A 34 -2.30 -2.28 -9.88
C SER A 34 -3.48 -1.31 -9.96
N CYS A 35 -3.92 -0.78 -8.82
CA CYS A 35 -5.09 0.10 -8.75
C CYS A 35 -4.77 1.59 -8.75
N ILE A 36 -3.49 2.01 -8.83
CA ILE A 36 -3.12 3.43 -8.68
C ILE A 36 -3.85 4.31 -9.70
N SER A 37 -3.96 3.87 -10.96
CA SER A 37 -4.61 4.66 -12.02
C SER A 37 -6.09 4.89 -11.69
N ILE A 38 -6.84 3.82 -11.45
CA ILE A 38 -8.27 3.90 -11.16
C ILE A 38 -8.55 4.66 -9.84
N LEU A 39 -7.64 4.62 -8.87
CA LEU A 39 -7.80 5.32 -7.58
C LEU A 39 -7.65 6.85 -7.70
N LYS A 40 -6.92 7.33 -8.68
CA LYS A 40 -6.92 8.76 -9.03
C LYS A 40 -8.31 9.20 -9.49
N GLU A 41 -8.95 8.44 -10.37
CA GLU A 41 -10.32 8.70 -10.83
C GLU A 41 -11.34 8.63 -9.67
N VAL A 42 -11.18 7.65 -8.77
CA VAL A 42 -11.99 7.54 -7.54
C VAL A 42 -11.93 8.84 -6.73
N SER A 43 -10.72 9.38 -6.55
CA SER A 43 -10.51 10.62 -5.80
C SER A 43 -11.11 11.84 -6.48
N GLU A 44 -11.03 11.94 -7.81
CA GLU A 44 -11.65 13.02 -8.60
C GLU A 44 -13.17 13.03 -8.42
N LYS A 45 -13.79 11.87 -8.21
CA LYS A 45 -15.22 11.71 -7.89
C LYS A 45 -15.54 11.94 -6.40
N LYS A 46 -14.59 12.50 -5.63
CA LYS A 46 -14.74 12.81 -4.19
C LYS A 46 -15.00 11.59 -3.31
N ILE A 47 -14.59 10.40 -3.75
CA ILE A 47 -14.60 9.19 -2.94
C ILE A 47 -13.24 9.08 -2.25
N ASN A 48 -13.24 9.00 -0.92
CA ASN A 48 -12.01 8.90 -0.14
C ASN A 48 -11.43 7.48 -0.18
N VAL A 49 -10.13 7.37 -0.35
CA VAL A 49 -9.44 6.07 -0.38
C VAL A 49 -8.87 5.73 0.99
N ILE A 50 -9.19 4.52 1.46
CA ILE A 50 -8.60 3.88 2.64
C ILE A 50 -7.65 2.80 2.14
N ALA A 51 -6.35 3.00 2.37
CA ALA A 51 -5.33 2.02 2.02
C ALA A 51 -5.21 0.95 3.10
N LYS A 52 -5.35 -0.31 2.72
CA LYS A 52 -5.08 -1.47 3.59
C LYS A 52 -3.92 -2.29 3.06
N GLU A 53 -3.41 -3.18 3.91
CA GLU A 53 -2.28 -4.08 3.61
C GLU A 53 -1.04 -3.31 3.15
N ILE A 54 -0.81 -2.11 3.71
CA ILE A 54 0.28 -1.22 3.31
C ILE A 54 1.67 -1.87 3.48
N PHE A 55 1.80 -2.82 4.40
CA PHE A 55 2.99 -3.66 4.58
C PHE A 55 2.89 -5.00 3.84
N SER A 56 1.98 -5.13 2.87
CA SER A 56 1.82 -6.35 2.06
C SER A 56 1.66 -7.63 2.91
N ASN A 57 0.89 -7.56 4.00
CA ASN A 57 0.70 -8.66 4.97
C ASN A 57 2.04 -9.16 5.54
N GLY A 58 2.89 -8.24 6.00
CA GLY A 58 4.20 -8.54 6.59
C GLY A 58 5.32 -8.80 5.57
N ARG A 59 5.03 -8.90 4.27
CA ARG A 59 6.07 -9.09 3.24
C ARG A 59 6.98 -7.87 3.08
N LEU A 60 6.51 -6.67 3.39
CA LEU A 60 7.27 -5.41 3.40
C LEU A 60 7.72 -5.03 4.82
N THR A 61 8.11 -6.03 5.61
CA THR A 61 8.64 -5.84 6.95
C THR A 61 9.91 -6.65 7.16
N ASN A 62 10.63 -6.37 8.24
CA ASN A 62 11.81 -7.14 8.63
C ASN A 62 11.47 -8.59 9.07
N ALA A 63 10.21 -8.89 9.35
CA ALA A 63 9.74 -10.24 9.65
C ALA A 63 9.74 -11.17 8.41
N ASN A 64 9.69 -10.61 7.20
CA ASN A 64 9.71 -11.40 5.97
C ASN A 64 11.08 -12.07 5.77
N LYS A 65 11.12 -13.40 5.80
CA LYS A 65 12.32 -14.21 5.55
C LYS A 65 12.21 -15.07 4.29
N GLU A 66 11.09 -15.04 3.59
CA GLU A 66 10.78 -16.03 2.55
C GLU A 66 10.50 -15.40 1.19
N PHE A 67 9.61 -14.39 1.13
CA PHE A 67 9.07 -13.90 -0.15
C PHE A 67 9.85 -12.72 -0.72
N HIS A 68 10.12 -12.77 -2.03
CA HIS A 68 10.70 -11.66 -2.82
C HIS A 68 11.99 -11.05 -2.25
N GLN A 69 12.90 -11.89 -1.71
CA GLN A 69 14.06 -11.44 -0.95
C GLN A 69 14.98 -10.48 -1.72
N ASN A 70 15.14 -10.65 -3.04
CA ASN A 70 15.96 -9.73 -3.85
C ASN A 70 15.33 -8.32 -3.85
N LYS A 71 14.01 -8.21 -4.11
CA LYS A 71 13.30 -6.93 -4.07
C LYS A 71 13.34 -6.32 -2.66
N ILE A 72 13.20 -7.14 -1.62
CA ILE A 72 13.31 -6.69 -0.22
C ILE A 72 14.70 -6.12 0.08
N LYS A 73 15.76 -6.78 -0.38
CA LYS A 73 17.15 -6.30 -0.21
C LYS A 73 17.35 -4.94 -0.88
N GLU A 74 16.86 -4.79 -2.10
CA GLU A 74 16.93 -3.52 -2.84
C GLU A 74 16.11 -2.43 -2.14
N LEU A 75 14.88 -2.71 -1.71
CA LEU A 75 14.04 -1.76 -0.97
C LEU A 75 14.67 -1.35 0.36
N LYS A 76 15.32 -2.27 1.08
CA LYS A 76 16.09 -1.95 2.30
C LYS A 76 17.25 -1.02 2.00
N SER A 77 17.93 -1.20 0.86
CA SER A 77 19.01 -0.29 0.45
C SER A 77 18.46 1.11 0.16
N VAL A 78 17.32 1.20 -0.53
CA VAL A 78 16.64 2.50 -0.77
C VAL A 78 16.25 3.14 0.56
N ALA A 79 15.59 2.40 1.46
CA ALA A 79 15.20 2.92 2.76
C ALA A 79 16.38 3.42 3.57
N SER A 80 17.47 2.64 3.66
CA SER A 80 18.68 3.00 4.39
C SER A 80 19.36 4.26 3.82
N SER A 81 19.32 4.47 2.50
CA SER A 81 19.88 5.69 1.89
C SER A 81 19.13 6.97 2.29
N MET A 82 17.91 6.82 2.83
CA MET A 82 17.05 7.89 3.32
C MET A 82 16.94 7.91 4.86
N ASP A 83 17.75 7.12 5.54
CA ASP A 83 17.66 6.93 7.00
C ASP A 83 16.26 6.50 7.44
N LEU A 84 15.69 5.52 6.72
CA LEU A 84 14.38 4.92 6.99
C LEU A 84 14.52 3.41 7.19
N THR A 85 13.60 2.81 7.94
CA THR A 85 13.36 1.37 7.89
C THR A 85 12.53 0.99 6.67
N LEU A 86 12.46 -0.30 6.33
CA LEU A 86 11.62 -0.79 5.23
C LEU A 86 10.13 -0.49 5.50
N GLU A 87 9.73 -0.63 6.76
CA GLU A 87 8.37 -0.34 7.23
C GLU A 87 8.05 1.15 7.06
N GLN A 88 8.95 2.03 7.49
CA GLN A 88 8.79 3.47 7.35
C GLN A 88 8.73 3.91 5.87
N LEU A 89 9.61 3.36 5.02
CA LEU A 89 9.54 3.60 3.58
C LEU A 89 8.19 3.17 3.00
N SER A 90 7.71 1.99 3.38
CA SER A 90 6.44 1.44 2.90
C SER A 90 5.25 2.28 3.34
N TYR A 91 5.26 2.74 4.60
CA TYR A 91 4.22 3.62 5.14
C TYR A 91 4.21 4.97 4.42
N LEU A 92 5.37 5.66 4.36
CA LEU A 92 5.49 6.98 3.72
C LEU A 92 5.11 6.94 2.24
N TRP A 93 5.48 5.88 1.53
CA TRP A 93 5.12 5.74 0.13
C TRP A 93 3.61 5.72 -0.08
N VAL A 94 2.87 4.97 0.73
CA VAL A 94 1.39 4.95 0.65
C VAL A 94 0.80 6.28 1.13
N TYR A 95 1.33 6.83 2.23
CA TYR A 95 0.84 8.06 2.82
C TYR A 95 0.96 9.27 1.86
N GLN A 96 2.03 9.33 1.05
CA GLN A 96 2.26 10.40 0.08
C GLN A 96 1.42 10.28 -1.19
N LEU A 97 0.67 9.20 -1.40
CA LEU A 97 -0.25 9.10 -2.52
C LEU A 97 -1.40 10.11 -2.35
N PRO A 98 -1.58 11.07 -3.27
CA PRO A 98 -2.46 12.23 -3.03
C PRO A 98 -3.94 11.87 -2.88
N PHE A 99 -4.33 10.67 -3.32
CA PHE A 99 -5.69 10.17 -3.23
C PHE A 99 -5.97 9.34 -1.96
N VAL A 100 -4.94 8.95 -1.22
CA VAL A 100 -5.09 8.22 0.04
C VAL A 100 -5.45 9.18 1.18
N LYS A 101 -6.49 8.86 1.94
CA LYS A 101 -6.93 9.64 3.11
C LYS A 101 -6.66 8.94 4.42
N ILE A 102 -6.66 7.61 4.42
CA ILE A 102 -6.45 6.80 5.62
C ILE A 102 -5.53 5.64 5.27
N CYS A 103 -4.50 5.41 6.09
CA CYS A 103 -3.62 4.26 6.03
C CYS A 103 -3.91 3.31 7.20
N LEU A 104 -4.25 2.06 6.90
CA LEU A 104 -4.42 1.01 7.91
C LEU A 104 -3.09 0.28 8.09
N THR A 105 -2.42 0.52 9.21
CA THR A 105 -1.07 -0.03 9.48
C THR A 105 -1.11 -1.49 9.93
N GLY A 106 -2.21 -1.92 10.58
CA GLY A 106 -2.29 -3.24 11.19
C GLY A 106 -1.35 -3.41 12.38
N ALA A 107 -0.87 -2.31 13.00
CA ALA A 107 -0.08 -2.36 14.21
C ALA A 107 -0.88 -3.03 15.34
N SER A 108 -0.28 -4.00 16.01
CA SER A 108 -0.89 -4.76 17.12
C SER A 108 -0.30 -4.37 18.47
N THR A 109 0.77 -3.57 18.49
CA THR A 109 1.39 -3.02 19.70
C THR A 109 1.60 -1.50 19.56
N ILE A 110 1.76 -0.83 20.70
CA ILE A 110 2.03 0.62 20.74
C ILE A 110 3.39 0.90 20.09
N GLU A 111 4.39 0.09 20.35
CA GLU A 111 5.75 0.23 19.81
C GLU A 111 5.73 0.18 18.27
N GLN A 112 4.97 -0.75 17.69
CA GLN A 112 4.80 -0.83 16.24
C GLN A 112 4.12 0.42 15.68
N LEU A 113 3.13 0.95 16.38
CA LEU A 113 2.44 2.15 15.97
C LEU A 113 3.37 3.37 16.02
N ASP A 114 4.10 3.53 17.12
CA ASP A 114 5.07 4.63 17.31
C ASP A 114 6.19 4.56 16.25
N GLU A 115 6.74 3.37 15.98
CA GLU A 115 7.73 3.18 14.92
C GLU A 115 7.18 3.57 13.53
N ASN A 116 5.95 3.17 13.22
CA ASN A 116 5.31 3.52 11.96
C ASN A 116 5.08 5.03 11.83
N LEU A 117 4.66 5.70 12.93
CA LEU A 117 4.34 7.12 12.92
C LEU A 117 5.58 8.01 13.00
N SER A 118 6.69 7.54 13.56
CA SER A 118 7.92 8.32 13.69
C SER A 118 8.47 8.83 12.35
N CYS A 119 8.17 8.14 11.25
CA CYS A 119 8.59 8.60 9.93
C CYS A 119 7.79 9.82 9.40
N LEU A 120 6.67 10.19 10.04
CA LEU A 120 5.91 11.38 9.64
C LEU A 120 6.68 12.69 9.85
N GLU A 121 7.70 12.69 10.69
CA GLU A 121 8.66 13.81 10.79
C GLU A 121 9.45 14.01 9.49
N LYS A 122 9.54 12.96 8.67
CA LYS A 122 10.25 12.94 7.38
C LYS A 122 9.29 13.00 6.18
N ILE A 123 8.05 13.45 6.37
CA ILE A 123 7.00 13.46 5.35
C ILE A 123 7.34 14.31 4.11
N GLU A 124 8.17 15.31 4.28
CA GLU A 124 8.60 16.18 3.18
C GLU A 124 9.68 15.54 2.30
N PHE A 125 10.21 14.39 2.68
CA PHE A 125 11.16 13.66 1.86
C PHE A 125 10.53 13.22 0.56
N LYS A 126 11.11 13.66 -0.55
CA LYS A 126 10.72 13.19 -1.87
C LYS A 126 11.23 11.76 -2.06
N LEU A 127 10.33 10.81 -2.01
CA LEU A 127 10.67 9.42 -2.27
C LEU A 127 11.03 9.19 -3.75
N PRO A 128 12.00 8.30 -4.05
CA PRO A 128 12.26 7.87 -5.42
C PRO A 128 11.06 7.12 -5.98
N SER A 129 11.01 6.98 -7.32
CA SER A 129 10.01 6.08 -7.93
C SER A 129 10.25 4.64 -7.47
N LEU A 130 9.19 4.01 -6.98
CA LEU A 130 9.19 2.60 -6.57
C LEU A 130 8.34 1.72 -7.51
N GLU A 131 8.03 2.20 -8.71
CA GLU A 131 7.20 1.47 -9.69
C GLU A 131 7.83 0.12 -10.07
N ASN A 132 9.15 0.05 -10.21
CA ASN A 132 9.90 -1.16 -10.57
C ASN A 132 9.76 -2.29 -9.53
N PHE A 133 9.31 -1.98 -8.32
CA PHE A 133 9.09 -2.97 -7.28
C PHE A 133 7.72 -3.63 -7.36
N SER A 134 6.80 -3.07 -8.14
CA SER A 134 5.49 -3.67 -8.35
C SER A 134 5.62 -5.11 -8.85
N LEU A 135 4.75 -5.98 -8.35
CA LEU A 135 4.59 -7.35 -8.82
C LEU A 135 3.44 -7.40 -9.84
N SER A 136 3.43 -8.42 -10.67
CA SER A 136 2.22 -8.71 -11.42
C SER A 136 1.07 -9.01 -10.45
N THR A 137 -0.16 -8.67 -10.83
CA THR A 137 -1.35 -8.96 -10.02
C THR A 137 -1.41 -10.45 -9.65
N GLN A 138 -1.08 -11.32 -10.60
CA GLN A 138 -1.10 -12.76 -10.38
C GLN A 138 -0.08 -13.17 -9.30
N ASP A 139 1.19 -12.73 -9.43
CA ASP A 139 2.26 -13.09 -8.49
C ASP A 139 1.99 -12.54 -7.09
N TYR A 140 1.51 -11.29 -6.99
CA TYR A 140 1.13 -10.69 -5.71
C TYR A 140 0.07 -11.52 -4.97
N TRP A 141 -1.02 -11.85 -5.67
CA TRP A 141 -2.16 -12.53 -5.03
C TRP A 141 -1.92 -14.02 -4.81
N ASP A 142 -1.16 -14.69 -5.67
CA ASP A 142 -0.78 -16.09 -5.47
C ASP A 142 0.21 -16.25 -4.29
N THR A 143 1.13 -15.32 -4.14
CA THR A 143 2.00 -15.29 -2.96
C THR A 143 1.20 -15.01 -1.69
N ARG A 144 0.25 -14.04 -1.76
CA ARG A 144 -0.62 -13.71 -0.62
C ARG A 144 -1.44 -14.90 -0.11
N LYS A 145 -1.91 -15.78 -1.01
CA LYS A 145 -2.66 -16.99 -0.64
C LYS A 145 -1.84 -18.00 0.16
N LYS A 146 -0.51 -17.96 0.03
CA LYS A 146 0.41 -18.87 0.72
C LYS A 146 0.77 -18.41 2.13
N LEU A 147 0.40 -17.18 2.50
CA LEU A 147 0.66 -16.66 3.83
C LEU A 147 -0.25 -17.36 4.85
N ASN A 148 0.35 -17.86 5.91
CA ASN A 148 -0.40 -18.35 7.07
C ASN A 148 -1.10 -17.17 7.75
N TRP A 149 -2.38 -17.30 7.99
CA TRP A 149 -3.13 -16.35 8.81
C TRP A 149 -2.98 -16.76 10.27
N ASN A 150 -2.33 -15.92 11.06
CA ASN A 150 -2.30 -16.06 12.51
C ASN A 150 -3.52 -15.35 13.10
#